data_16fe541d47418060c2ceaee22979f647
#
_entry.id   16fe541d47418060c2ceaee22979f647
#
_cell.length_a   1.000
_cell.length_b   1.000
_cell.length_c   1.000
_cell.angle_alpha   90.00
_cell.angle_beta   90.00
_cell.angle_gamma   90.00
#
_symmetry.space_group_name_H-M   'P 1'
#
loop_
_entity.id
_entity.type
_entity.pdbx_description
1 polymer ?
#
loop_
_entity_poly.entity_id
_entity_poly.type
_entity_poly.pdbx_seq_one_letter_code
_entity_poly.pdbx_strand_id
1 'polypeptide(L)'
;VLVNFLNSYDIFLSAVPYQLNPYLTEVAIKSKTSMVDLGGHTLNVKKQLLKDSEAREAGITIVPDCGMGPGMNVSVAMMGIESMDTPKEVYVWDGGLPQNPVPPWNYSLFFNIKGLTNEYDGSAYFIENGKVSEVPCFEYLEKINFKGIGDLEAAVTSGGLSTMPWSYEDKLEVLHNKTLRYKGHWEQMRAFRELGLFEESPLDFKDIKISPREFYHHLLSPKLKQDNNKDICLMRVKAIGKDKGQKKTTTINIEERYDEETSFLAMEKWTGWHSSIVMIEILGGNIPYGAIPIEKALSGYTFHRKALDRSYDIQIQEN
;
A
#
# COMPACT_ATOMS: atom_id res chain seq x y z
N VAL A 1 14.99 0.06 27.25
CA VAL A 1 14.72 -1.38 27.09
C VAL A 1 14.74 -1.76 25.61
N LEU A 2 13.92 -1.17 24.76
CA LEU A 2 13.81 -1.57 23.34
C LEU A 2 15.12 -1.36 22.54
N VAL A 3 15.82 -0.23 22.72
CA VAL A 3 17.12 0.01 22.09
C VAL A 3 18.13 -1.10 22.42
N ASN A 4 18.25 -1.47 23.71
CA ASN A 4 19.16 -2.53 24.13
C ASN A 4 18.78 -3.90 23.59
N PHE A 5 17.48 -4.15 23.40
CA PHE A 5 16.99 -5.38 22.79
C PHE A 5 17.34 -5.45 21.31
N LEU A 6 17.06 -4.38 20.56
CA LEU A 6 17.30 -4.35 19.12
C LEU A 6 18.77 -4.30 18.71
N ASN A 7 19.66 -3.78 19.55
CA ASN A 7 21.09 -3.69 19.26
C ASN A 7 21.78 -5.03 18.93
N SER A 8 21.13 -6.17 19.25
CA SER A 8 21.65 -7.51 18.88
C SER A 8 21.11 -8.03 17.55
N TYR A 9 20.38 -7.21 16.78
CA TYR A 9 19.80 -7.58 15.50
C TYR A 9 20.30 -6.64 14.40
N ASP A 10 20.46 -7.16 13.19
CA ASP A 10 20.87 -6.37 12.03
C ASP A 10 19.73 -5.55 11.44
N ILE A 11 18.51 -6.09 11.52
CA ILE A 11 17.28 -5.49 10.97
C ILE A 11 16.04 -5.97 11.70
N PHE A 12 15.00 -5.14 11.72
CA PHE A 12 13.68 -5.56 12.18
C PHE A 12 12.56 -5.04 11.27
N LEU A 13 11.44 -5.75 11.27
CA LEU A 13 10.18 -5.34 10.66
C LEU A 13 9.26 -4.75 11.73
N SER A 14 8.78 -3.53 11.50
CA SER A 14 7.71 -2.92 12.30
C SER A 14 6.35 -3.30 11.70
N ALA A 15 5.64 -4.20 12.35
CA ALA A 15 4.26 -4.59 12.03
C ALA A 15 3.27 -4.11 13.10
N VAL A 16 3.57 -2.99 13.74
CA VAL A 16 2.72 -2.34 14.76
C VAL A 16 1.91 -1.20 14.15
N PRO A 17 0.95 -0.60 14.87
CA PRO A 17 0.22 0.56 14.37
C PRO A 17 1.14 1.68 13.87
N TYR A 18 0.86 2.21 12.69
CA TYR A 18 1.72 3.15 11.95
C TYR A 18 2.10 4.41 12.74
N GLN A 19 1.30 4.80 13.73
CA GLN A 19 1.58 5.94 14.61
C GLN A 19 2.90 5.77 15.39
N LEU A 20 3.35 4.53 15.59
CA LEU A 20 4.58 4.21 16.32
C LEU A 20 5.82 4.24 15.42
N ASN A 21 5.69 4.21 14.10
CA ASN A 21 6.82 4.12 13.17
C ASN A 21 7.81 5.29 13.29
N PRO A 22 7.41 6.57 13.47
CA PRO A 22 8.37 7.65 13.70
C PRO A 22 9.20 7.45 14.98
N TYR A 23 8.59 6.96 16.07
CA TYR A 23 9.30 6.62 17.30
C TYR A 23 10.24 5.44 17.09
N LEU A 24 9.80 4.39 16.39
CA LEU A 24 10.63 3.21 16.10
C LEU A 24 11.80 3.54 15.17
N THR A 25 11.65 4.52 14.28
CA THR A 25 12.75 5.07 13.48
C THR A 25 13.85 5.65 14.38
N GLU A 26 13.50 6.41 15.42
CA GLU A 26 14.48 6.92 16.39
C GLU A 26 15.13 5.78 17.19
N VAL A 27 14.37 4.75 17.54
CA VAL A 27 14.88 3.56 18.22
C VAL A 27 15.86 2.81 17.30
N ALA A 28 15.55 2.64 16.02
CA ALA A 28 16.40 2.00 15.02
C ALA A 28 17.76 2.71 14.92
N ILE A 29 17.76 4.04 14.82
CA ILE A 29 18.99 4.85 14.77
C ILE A 29 19.80 4.66 16.06
N LYS A 30 19.18 4.75 17.23
CA LYS A 30 19.87 4.62 18.53
C LYS A 30 20.42 3.21 18.76
N SER A 31 19.75 2.17 18.26
CA SER A 31 20.19 0.78 18.36
C SER A 31 21.13 0.36 17.23
N LYS A 32 21.33 1.21 16.23
CA LYS A 32 22.09 0.91 15.00
C LYS A 32 21.55 -0.34 14.29
N THR A 33 20.24 -0.49 14.24
CA THR A 33 19.53 -1.63 13.65
C THR A 33 18.69 -1.14 12.49
N SER A 34 18.85 -1.68 11.30
CA SER A 34 18.04 -1.32 10.14
C SER A 34 16.54 -1.62 10.37
N MET A 35 15.67 -0.91 9.68
CA MET A 35 14.22 -1.01 9.88
C MET A 35 13.47 -0.99 8.55
N VAL A 36 12.45 -1.84 8.44
CA VAL A 36 11.36 -1.70 7.47
C VAL A 36 10.03 -1.64 8.21
N ASP A 37 9.03 -1.05 7.61
CA ASP A 37 7.66 -1.07 8.16
C ASP A 37 6.61 -1.28 7.07
N LEU A 38 5.37 -1.53 7.48
CA LEU A 38 4.26 -1.81 6.58
C LEU A 38 3.49 -0.54 6.16
N GLY A 39 3.89 0.62 6.66
CA GLY A 39 3.33 1.91 6.28
C GLY A 39 1.93 2.21 6.78
N GLY A 40 1.18 2.93 5.96
CA GLY A 40 -0.21 3.27 6.20
C GLY A 40 -0.51 4.75 6.50
N HIS A 41 0.51 5.64 6.47
CA HIS A 41 0.27 7.07 6.71
C HIS A 41 1.41 7.94 6.17
N THR A 42 1.18 8.61 5.06
CA THR A 42 2.20 9.38 4.30
C THR A 42 2.93 10.44 5.12
N LEU A 43 2.25 11.14 6.05
CA LEU A 43 2.93 12.15 6.89
C LEU A 43 3.93 11.53 7.86
N ASN A 44 3.68 10.32 8.36
CA ASN A 44 4.64 9.59 9.19
C ASN A 44 5.85 9.16 8.37
N VAL A 45 5.63 8.65 7.16
CA VAL A 45 6.70 8.31 6.22
C VAL A 45 7.59 9.52 5.94
N LYS A 46 7.02 10.69 5.66
CA LYS A 46 7.79 11.93 5.49
C LYS A 46 8.65 12.26 6.72
N LYS A 47 8.13 12.06 7.94
CA LYS A 47 8.92 12.25 9.17
C LYS A 47 10.07 11.26 9.29
N GLN A 48 9.85 10.00 8.89
CA GLN A 48 10.89 8.97 8.88
C GLN A 48 12.00 9.33 7.86
N LEU A 49 11.63 9.77 6.66
CA LEU A 49 12.58 10.18 5.62
C LEU A 49 13.42 11.41 5.98
N LEU A 50 12.90 12.30 6.84
CA LEU A 50 13.71 13.42 7.39
C LEU A 50 14.90 12.94 8.24
N LYS A 51 14.93 11.67 8.65
CA LYS A 51 16.02 11.06 9.44
C LYS A 51 17.13 10.44 8.58
N ASP A 52 17.16 10.75 7.28
CA ASP A 52 18.15 10.18 6.34
C ASP A 52 19.60 10.38 6.80
N SER A 53 19.97 11.61 7.18
CA SER A 53 21.35 11.92 7.65
C SER A 53 21.72 11.12 8.90
N GLU A 54 20.81 11.09 9.90
CA GLU A 54 21.01 10.36 11.14
C GLU A 54 21.14 8.84 10.92
N ALA A 55 20.35 8.28 9.99
CA ALA A 55 20.41 6.87 9.62
C ALA A 55 21.74 6.54 8.91
N ARG A 56 22.21 7.40 7.99
CA ARG A 56 23.54 7.26 7.35
C ARG A 56 24.68 7.28 8.36
N GLU A 57 24.67 8.22 9.29
CA GLU A 57 25.68 8.32 10.35
C GLU A 57 25.68 7.10 11.28
N ALA A 58 24.51 6.52 11.53
CA ALA A 58 24.37 5.29 12.30
C ALA A 58 24.76 4.03 11.53
N GLY A 59 24.96 4.11 10.19
CA GLY A 59 25.29 2.98 9.32
C GLY A 59 24.16 2.00 9.13
N ILE A 60 22.91 2.48 9.11
CA ILE A 60 21.70 1.68 8.96
C ILE A 60 20.86 2.13 7.77
N THR A 61 19.94 1.25 7.34
CA THR A 61 18.95 1.53 6.31
C THR A 61 17.54 1.48 6.92
N ILE A 62 16.73 2.47 6.61
CA ILE A 62 15.32 2.55 6.98
C ILE A 62 14.50 2.67 5.69
N VAL A 63 13.59 1.72 5.45
CA VAL A 63 12.68 1.77 4.31
C VAL A 63 11.25 1.68 4.83
N PRO A 64 10.51 2.80 4.85
CA PRO A 64 9.10 2.78 5.19
C PRO A 64 8.23 2.25 4.05
N ASP A 65 6.95 1.95 4.36
CA ASP A 65 5.94 1.56 3.38
C ASP A 65 6.32 0.31 2.55
N CYS A 66 6.68 -0.79 3.22
CA CYS A 66 7.02 -2.06 2.58
C CYS A 66 5.87 -3.08 2.57
N GLY A 67 4.62 -2.64 2.75
CA GLY A 67 3.42 -3.48 2.73
C GLY A 67 2.98 -3.89 1.32
N MET A 68 1.69 -4.19 1.17
CA MET A 68 1.06 -4.48 -0.12
C MET A 68 0.76 -3.18 -0.90
N GLY A 69 0.06 -2.27 -0.28
CA GLY A 69 -0.29 -0.93 -0.75
C GLY A 69 -0.52 0.02 0.45
N PRO A 70 0.48 0.87 0.74
CA PRO A 70 1.70 1.16 -0.02
C PRO A 70 2.79 0.09 0.12
N GLY A 71 3.59 -0.07 -0.95
CA GLY A 71 4.78 -0.93 -0.97
C GLY A 71 4.90 -1.76 -2.23
N MET A 72 4.33 -2.96 -2.27
CA MET A 72 4.40 -3.84 -3.44
C MET A 72 3.82 -3.18 -4.70
N ASN A 73 2.71 -2.47 -4.58
CA ASN A 73 2.11 -1.74 -5.70
C ASN A 73 3.06 -0.68 -6.29
N VAL A 74 3.83 0.00 -5.45
CA VAL A 74 4.88 0.93 -5.88
C VAL A 74 5.99 0.17 -6.61
N SER A 75 6.45 -0.97 -6.09
CA SER A 75 7.46 -1.81 -6.74
C SER A 75 7.00 -2.33 -8.10
N VAL A 76 5.72 -2.70 -8.24
CA VAL A 76 5.14 -3.09 -9.53
C VAL A 76 4.98 -1.88 -10.48
N ALA A 77 4.65 -0.70 -9.94
CA ALA A 77 4.67 0.54 -10.74
C ALA A 77 6.08 0.83 -11.27
N MET A 78 7.12 0.60 -10.46
CA MET A 78 8.52 0.71 -10.91
C MET A 78 8.85 -0.27 -12.05
N MET A 79 8.33 -1.52 -12.03
CA MET A 79 8.49 -2.44 -13.17
C MET A 79 7.94 -1.83 -14.47
N GLY A 80 6.76 -1.21 -14.40
CA GLY A 80 6.16 -0.54 -15.55
C GLY A 80 6.97 0.66 -16.03
N ILE A 81 7.44 1.50 -15.12
CA ILE A 81 8.26 2.68 -15.40
C ILE A 81 9.60 2.27 -16.06
N GLU A 82 10.28 1.31 -15.45
CA GLU A 82 11.61 0.84 -15.90
C GLU A 82 11.55 0.03 -17.21
N SER A 83 10.36 -0.36 -17.65
CA SER A 83 10.18 -1.10 -18.92
C SER A 83 10.34 -0.23 -20.16
N MET A 84 10.53 1.10 -20.05
CA MET A 84 10.58 2.03 -21.17
C MET A 84 11.50 3.22 -20.89
N ASP A 85 12.05 3.82 -21.96
CA ASP A 85 13.01 4.94 -21.85
C ASP A 85 12.34 6.24 -21.35
N THR A 86 11.07 6.46 -21.70
CA THR A 86 10.36 7.69 -21.38
C THR A 86 8.94 7.35 -20.90
N PRO A 87 8.77 6.96 -19.64
CA PRO A 87 7.45 6.77 -19.04
C PRO A 87 6.71 8.11 -18.95
N LYS A 88 5.40 8.08 -19.14
CA LYS A 88 4.54 9.28 -19.10
C LYS A 88 3.39 9.12 -18.13
N GLU A 89 2.69 8.01 -18.20
CA GLU A 89 1.50 7.77 -17.41
C GLU A 89 1.60 6.42 -16.71
N VAL A 90 1.21 6.36 -15.47
CA VAL A 90 1.17 5.14 -14.66
C VAL A 90 -0.16 5.08 -13.89
N TYR A 91 -0.87 4.00 -14.10
CA TYR A 91 -2.12 3.71 -13.41
C TYR A 91 -1.98 2.40 -12.62
N VAL A 92 -2.34 2.45 -11.36
CA VAL A 92 -2.30 1.32 -10.44
C VAL A 92 -3.71 1.02 -9.94
N TRP A 93 -4.13 -0.22 -10.03
CA TRP A 93 -5.36 -0.75 -9.39
C TRP A 93 -4.97 -1.94 -8.55
N ASP A 94 -5.30 -1.91 -7.28
CA ASP A 94 -4.99 -3.00 -6.36
C ASP A 94 -6.09 -3.17 -5.30
N GLY A 95 -6.20 -4.37 -4.74
CA GLY A 95 -7.15 -4.61 -3.67
C GLY A 95 -7.20 -6.06 -3.23
N GLY A 96 -7.49 -6.24 -1.94
CA GLY A 96 -7.85 -7.51 -1.34
C GLY A 96 -9.37 -7.66 -1.25
N LEU A 97 -9.88 -8.79 -1.69
CA LEU A 97 -11.30 -9.09 -1.84
C LEU A 97 -11.61 -10.46 -1.25
N PRO A 98 -12.82 -10.71 -0.71
CA PRO A 98 -13.25 -12.07 -0.41
C PRO A 98 -13.44 -12.87 -1.69
N GLN A 99 -12.98 -14.14 -1.72
CA GLN A 99 -13.23 -15.03 -2.85
C GLN A 99 -14.73 -15.31 -3.02
N ASN A 100 -15.47 -15.30 -1.91
CA ASN A 100 -16.91 -15.50 -1.87
C ASN A 100 -17.59 -14.27 -1.23
N PRO A 101 -17.92 -13.22 -2.02
CA PRO A 101 -18.53 -12.02 -1.48
C PRO A 101 -19.95 -12.31 -0.94
N VAL A 102 -20.25 -11.82 0.27
CA VAL A 102 -21.55 -12.00 0.92
C VAL A 102 -22.27 -10.64 1.01
N PRO A 103 -23.47 -10.51 0.40
CA PRO A 103 -24.29 -9.33 0.56
C PRO A 103 -24.70 -9.08 2.03
N PRO A 104 -24.94 -7.82 2.41
CA PRO A 104 -24.92 -6.62 1.59
C PRO A 104 -23.53 -6.02 1.43
N TRP A 105 -22.54 -6.49 2.20
CA TRP A 105 -21.23 -5.85 2.29
C TRP A 105 -20.33 -6.17 1.10
N ASN A 106 -20.39 -7.39 0.55
CA ASN A 106 -19.50 -7.91 -0.48
C ASN A 106 -18.01 -7.66 -0.16
N TYR A 107 -17.70 -7.58 1.12
CA TYR A 107 -16.37 -7.30 1.67
C TYR A 107 -16.16 -8.10 2.95
N SER A 108 -14.93 -8.48 3.22
CA SER A 108 -14.50 -9.11 4.47
C SER A 108 -13.31 -8.38 5.05
N LEU A 109 -13.22 -8.37 6.37
CA LEU A 109 -12.15 -7.68 7.07
C LEU A 109 -10.90 -8.59 7.13
N PHE A 110 -9.91 -8.29 6.31
CA PHE A 110 -8.64 -9.00 6.25
C PHE A 110 -7.54 -8.36 7.09
N PHE A 111 -7.77 -7.14 7.59
CA PHE A 111 -6.85 -6.40 8.45
C PHE A 111 -7.63 -5.50 9.42
N ASN A 112 -6.95 -4.62 10.13
CA ASN A 112 -7.57 -3.81 11.19
C ASN A 112 -8.62 -2.84 10.62
N ILE A 113 -9.82 -2.80 11.23
CA ILE A 113 -10.92 -1.90 10.83
C ILE A 113 -10.51 -0.41 10.87
N LYS A 114 -9.62 -0.01 11.78
CA LYS A 114 -9.11 1.36 11.84
C LYS A 114 -8.27 1.69 10.60
N GLY A 115 -7.47 0.74 10.12
CA GLY A 115 -6.72 0.87 8.87
C GLY A 115 -7.65 1.01 7.67
N LEU A 116 -8.68 0.17 7.59
CA LEU A 116 -9.69 0.24 6.53
C LEU A 116 -10.38 1.61 6.46
N THR A 117 -10.81 2.14 7.60
CA THR A 117 -11.45 3.46 7.62
C THR A 117 -10.47 4.58 7.27
N ASN A 118 -9.20 4.44 7.70
CA ASN A 118 -8.16 5.41 7.36
C ASN A 118 -7.88 5.48 5.84
N GLU A 119 -7.94 4.35 5.13
CA GLU A 119 -7.84 4.33 3.67
C GLU A 119 -8.99 5.09 2.98
N TYR A 120 -10.15 5.17 3.62
CA TYR A 120 -11.37 5.79 3.09
C TYR A 120 -11.56 7.24 3.51
N ASP A 121 -10.66 7.77 4.33
CA ASP A 121 -10.75 9.11 4.88
C ASP A 121 -9.65 10.03 4.33
N GLY A 122 -9.97 11.33 4.19
CA GLY A 122 -9.06 12.33 3.68
C GLY A 122 -8.85 12.26 2.17
N SER A 123 -7.59 12.30 1.74
CA SER A 123 -7.19 12.43 0.33
C SER A 123 -5.98 11.57 0.00
N ALA A 124 -5.86 11.21 -1.27
CA ALA A 124 -4.65 10.66 -1.88
C ALA A 124 -3.82 11.77 -2.51
N TYR A 125 -2.54 11.48 -2.74
CA TYR A 125 -1.67 12.33 -3.56
C TYR A 125 -1.33 11.58 -4.85
N PHE A 126 -1.59 12.23 -5.98
CA PHE A 126 -1.37 11.72 -7.32
C PHE A 126 -0.46 12.66 -8.11
N ILE A 127 -0.12 12.30 -9.35
CA ILE A 127 0.43 13.24 -10.32
C ILE A 127 -0.64 13.45 -11.40
N GLU A 128 -0.97 14.71 -11.65
CA GLU A 128 -1.86 15.17 -12.70
C GLU A 128 -1.21 16.32 -13.44
N ASN A 129 -1.14 16.21 -14.78
CA ASN A 129 -0.44 17.19 -15.60
C ASN A 129 1.00 17.48 -15.17
N GLY A 130 1.70 16.46 -14.70
CA GLY A 130 3.09 16.55 -14.24
C GLY A 130 3.30 17.08 -12.82
N LYS A 131 2.23 17.40 -12.09
CA LYS A 131 2.31 17.99 -10.74
C LYS A 131 1.60 17.14 -9.70
N VAL A 132 2.14 17.17 -8.48
CA VAL A 132 1.48 16.52 -7.34
C VAL A 132 0.15 17.23 -7.07
N SER A 133 -0.92 16.46 -7.09
CA SER A 133 -2.30 16.87 -6.87
C SER A 133 -2.91 16.09 -5.72
N GLU A 134 -3.70 16.78 -4.89
CA GLU A 134 -4.48 16.16 -3.84
C GLU A 134 -5.87 15.79 -4.37
N VAL A 135 -6.26 14.51 -4.21
CA VAL A 135 -7.52 13.98 -4.72
C VAL A 135 -8.30 13.35 -3.56
N PRO A 136 -9.52 13.79 -3.27
CA PRO A 136 -10.33 13.24 -2.19
C PRO A 136 -10.62 11.75 -2.37
N CYS A 137 -10.72 11.03 -1.26
CA CYS A 137 -11.16 9.63 -1.27
C CYS A 137 -12.55 9.49 -1.90
N PHE A 138 -12.80 8.36 -2.56
CA PHE A 138 -14.00 7.99 -3.34
C PHE A 138 -14.16 8.70 -4.68
N GLU A 139 -13.27 9.63 -5.05
CA GLU A 139 -13.28 10.22 -6.39
C GLU A 139 -12.81 9.23 -7.45
N TYR A 140 -13.00 9.59 -8.71
CA TYR A 140 -12.60 8.82 -9.91
C TYR A 140 -13.12 7.38 -9.93
N LEU A 141 -14.33 7.17 -9.42
CA LEU A 141 -15.01 5.88 -9.47
C LEU A 141 -15.13 5.39 -10.91
N GLU A 142 -14.61 4.20 -11.17
CA GLU A 142 -14.68 3.56 -12.48
C GLU A 142 -14.98 2.06 -12.36
N LYS A 143 -15.43 1.47 -13.46
CA LYS A 143 -15.56 0.02 -13.60
C LYS A 143 -14.33 -0.55 -14.27
N ILE A 144 -13.84 -1.65 -13.76
CA ILE A 144 -12.68 -2.35 -14.30
C ILE A 144 -12.93 -3.85 -14.30
N ASN A 145 -12.64 -4.52 -15.41
CA ASN A 145 -12.82 -5.97 -15.53
C ASN A 145 -11.51 -6.71 -15.27
N PHE A 146 -11.59 -7.75 -14.44
CA PHE A 146 -10.51 -8.72 -14.24
C PHE A 146 -10.96 -10.08 -14.78
N LYS A 147 -10.13 -10.67 -15.63
CA LYS A 147 -10.41 -11.97 -16.24
C LYS A 147 -10.56 -13.04 -15.15
N GLY A 148 -11.67 -13.77 -15.19
CA GLY A 148 -11.96 -14.82 -14.20
C GLY A 148 -12.63 -14.33 -12.91
N ILE A 149 -12.63 -13.00 -12.65
CA ILE A 149 -13.28 -12.38 -11.48
C ILE A 149 -14.56 -11.64 -11.90
N GLY A 150 -14.51 -10.94 -13.05
CA GLY A 150 -15.61 -10.12 -13.54
C GLY A 150 -15.41 -8.63 -13.30
N ASP A 151 -16.53 -7.90 -13.26
CA ASP A 151 -16.54 -6.45 -13.10
C ASP A 151 -16.39 -6.06 -11.63
N LEU A 152 -15.39 -5.23 -11.37
CA LEU A 152 -15.12 -4.57 -10.10
C LEU A 152 -15.31 -3.06 -10.24
N GLU A 153 -15.35 -2.38 -9.11
CA GLU A 153 -15.31 -0.93 -9.02
C GLU A 153 -14.00 -0.50 -8.37
N ALA A 154 -13.39 0.55 -8.91
CA ALA A 154 -12.17 1.13 -8.38
C ALA A 154 -12.38 2.62 -8.07
N ALA A 155 -11.95 3.04 -6.88
CA ALA A 155 -12.01 4.44 -6.46
C ALA A 155 -10.76 4.84 -5.69
N VAL A 156 -10.55 6.14 -5.55
CA VAL A 156 -9.44 6.72 -4.79
C VAL A 156 -9.52 6.36 -3.32
N THR A 157 -8.40 5.91 -2.77
CA THR A 157 -8.19 5.74 -1.32
C THR A 157 -6.89 6.43 -0.90
N SER A 158 -6.77 6.82 0.37
CA SER A 158 -5.59 7.52 0.86
C SER A 158 -4.37 6.59 0.99
N GLY A 159 -3.18 7.14 0.81
CA GLY A 159 -1.91 6.52 1.20
C GLY A 159 -1.29 5.51 0.23
N GLY A 160 -2.01 5.04 -0.78
CA GLY A 160 -1.60 3.89 -1.61
C GLY A 160 -0.28 4.03 -2.38
N LEU A 161 0.12 5.22 -2.79
CA LEU A 161 1.38 5.46 -3.54
C LEU A 161 2.55 5.90 -2.66
N SER A 162 2.40 5.95 -1.33
CA SER A 162 3.44 6.43 -0.44
C SER A 162 3.97 7.82 -0.84
N THR A 163 5.28 7.96 -1.01
CA THR A 163 5.96 9.18 -1.41
C THR A 163 6.28 9.24 -2.91
N MET A 164 5.88 8.24 -3.67
CA MET A 164 6.18 8.14 -5.09
C MET A 164 5.74 9.38 -5.92
N PRO A 165 4.59 10.04 -5.63
CA PRO A 165 4.19 11.24 -6.36
C PRO A 165 5.25 12.36 -6.29
N TRP A 166 5.87 12.59 -5.12
CA TRP A 166 6.95 13.60 -4.99
C TRP A 166 8.26 13.18 -5.64
N SER A 167 8.55 11.89 -5.71
CA SER A 167 9.74 11.37 -6.38
C SER A 167 9.66 11.46 -7.90
N TYR A 168 8.45 11.47 -8.44
CA TYR A 168 8.17 11.45 -9.89
C TYR A 168 7.47 12.72 -10.41
N GLU A 169 7.31 13.74 -9.58
CA GLU A 169 6.86 15.07 -10.02
C GLU A 169 7.74 15.58 -11.16
N ASP A 170 7.17 16.18 -12.17
CA ASP A 170 7.82 16.62 -13.42
C ASP A 170 8.45 15.51 -14.29
N LYS A 171 8.40 14.24 -13.87
CA LYS A 171 8.90 13.08 -14.64
C LYS A 171 7.75 12.29 -15.29
N LEU A 172 6.63 12.18 -14.60
CA LEU A 172 5.40 11.59 -15.11
C LEU A 172 4.37 12.67 -15.37
N GLU A 173 3.53 12.49 -16.36
CA GLU A 173 2.36 13.33 -16.62
C GLU A 173 1.19 12.92 -15.72
N VAL A 174 1.04 11.59 -15.50
CA VAL A 174 -0.02 10.99 -14.67
C VAL A 174 0.55 9.87 -13.81
N LEU A 175 0.18 9.86 -12.54
CA LEU A 175 0.39 8.73 -11.63
C LEU A 175 -0.82 8.61 -10.70
N HIS A 176 -1.60 7.56 -10.88
CA HIS A 176 -2.82 7.29 -10.10
C HIS A 176 -2.78 5.92 -9.44
N ASN A 177 -3.42 5.81 -8.28
CA ASN A 177 -3.74 4.53 -7.63
C ASN A 177 -5.22 4.51 -7.22
N LYS A 178 -5.89 3.41 -7.47
CA LYS A 178 -7.28 3.19 -7.06
C LYS A 178 -7.45 1.81 -6.45
N THR A 179 -8.23 1.73 -5.39
CA THR A 179 -8.48 0.48 -4.70
C THR A 179 -9.69 -0.23 -5.31
N LEU A 180 -9.54 -1.53 -5.53
CA LEU A 180 -10.55 -2.41 -6.11
C LEU A 180 -11.53 -2.90 -5.05
N ARG A 181 -12.83 -2.87 -5.36
CA ARG A 181 -13.88 -3.46 -4.54
C ARG A 181 -14.98 -4.06 -5.43
N TYR A 182 -15.77 -4.97 -4.89
CA TYR A 182 -16.99 -5.43 -5.55
C TYR A 182 -18.01 -4.30 -5.67
N LYS A 183 -18.85 -4.42 -6.71
CA LYS A 183 -19.89 -3.42 -7.01
C LYS A 183 -20.75 -3.08 -5.77
N GLY A 184 -20.97 -1.78 -5.57
CA GLY A 184 -21.80 -1.22 -4.52
C GLY A 184 -21.09 -0.93 -3.19
N HIS A 185 -19.86 -1.41 -3.01
CA HIS A 185 -19.09 -1.14 -1.79
C HIS A 185 -18.81 0.36 -1.59
N TRP A 186 -18.39 1.04 -2.65
CA TRP A 186 -18.05 2.47 -2.58
C TRP A 186 -19.26 3.34 -2.25
N GLU A 187 -20.44 2.99 -2.77
CA GLU A 187 -21.70 3.69 -2.44
C GLU A 187 -22.05 3.55 -0.96
N GLN A 188 -21.91 2.35 -0.39
CA GLN A 188 -22.14 2.11 1.04
C GLN A 188 -21.19 2.91 1.92
N MET A 189 -19.89 2.87 1.62
CA MET A 189 -18.88 3.57 2.41
C MET A 189 -19.02 5.09 2.31
N ARG A 190 -19.39 5.61 1.13
CA ARG A 190 -19.70 7.02 0.94
C ARG A 190 -20.90 7.42 1.81
N ALA A 191 -21.97 6.62 1.84
CA ALA A 191 -23.14 6.89 2.69
C ALA A 191 -22.75 6.95 4.18
N PHE A 192 -21.88 6.07 4.65
CA PHE A 192 -21.41 6.11 6.04
C PHE A 192 -20.56 7.35 6.32
N ARG A 193 -19.69 7.78 5.41
CA ARG A 193 -18.94 9.03 5.54
C ARG A 193 -19.85 10.24 5.57
N GLU A 194 -20.80 10.36 4.63
CA GLU A 194 -21.74 11.48 4.56
C GLU A 194 -22.65 11.55 5.81
N LEU A 195 -22.95 10.42 6.45
CA LEU A 195 -23.66 10.37 7.73
C LEU A 195 -22.79 10.85 8.91
N GLY A 196 -21.49 11.07 8.71
CA GLY A 196 -20.54 11.49 9.75
C GLY A 196 -19.97 10.34 10.59
N LEU A 197 -20.14 9.08 10.16
CA LEU A 197 -19.65 7.91 10.91
C LEU A 197 -18.11 7.79 10.88
N PHE A 198 -17.41 8.57 10.04
CA PHE A 198 -15.95 8.60 9.99
C PHE A 198 -15.35 9.67 10.91
N GLU A 199 -16.18 10.51 11.55
CA GLU A 199 -15.72 11.57 12.43
C GLU A 199 -15.14 11.01 13.74
N GLU A 200 -13.96 11.51 14.12
CA GLU A 200 -13.28 11.11 15.37
C GLU A 200 -13.75 11.94 16.57
N SER A 201 -14.15 13.18 16.32
CA SER A 201 -14.59 14.10 17.38
C SER A 201 -15.83 13.57 18.10
N PRO A 202 -15.77 13.40 19.42
CA PRO A 202 -16.92 12.88 20.16
C PRO A 202 -18.13 13.83 20.06
N LEU A 203 -19.30 13.23 19.84
CA LEU A 203 -20.61 13.88 19.88
C LEU A 203 -21.28 13.67 21.23
N ASP A 204 -22.01 14.68 21.69
CA ASP A 204 -22.89 14.56 22.87
C ASP A 204 -24.13 13.76 22.50
N PHE A 205 -24.32 12.60 23.12
CA PHE A 205 -25.49 11.77 22.93
C PHE A 205 -26.13 11.47 24.30
N LYS A 206 -27.20 12.16 24.63
CA LYS A 206 -27.82 12.16 25.98
C LYS A 206 -26.77 12.54 27.04
N ASP A 207 -26.48 11.66 27.99
CA ASP A 207 -25.57 11.89 29.11
C ASP A 207 -24.16 11.35 28.87
N ILE A 208 -23.83 10.91 27.62
CA ILE A 208 -22.51 10.33 27.29
C ILE A 208 -21.92 11.00 26.04
N LYS A 209 -20.60 10.92 25.92
CA LYS A 209 -19.86 11.29 24.69
C LYS A 209 -19.52 10.06 23.89
N ILE A 210 -19.82 10.06 22.61
CA ILE A 210 -19.58 8.94 21.69
C ILE A 210 -18.75 9.45 20.51
N SER A 211 -17.61 8.79 20.21
CA SER A 211 -16.93 8.96 18.93
C SER A 211 -17.74 8.23 17.84
N PRO A 212 -18.23 8.92 16.79
CA PRO A 212 -18.95 8.28 15.69
C PRO A 212 -18.13 7.16 15.05
N ARG A 213 -16.81 7.39 14.82
CA ARG A 213 -15.90 6.41 14.22
C ARG A 213 -15.75 5.16 15.07
N GLU A 214 -15.56 5.29 16.38
CA GLU A 214 -15.45 4.13 17.25
C GLU A 214 -16.75 3.34 17.35
N PHE A 215 -17.87 4.04 17.37
CA PHE A 215 -19.19 3.39 17.34
C PHE A 215 -19.43 2.65 16.03
N TYR A 216 -19.09 3.28 14.89
CA TYR A 216 -19.12 2.66 13.56
C TYR A 216 -18.25 1.40 13.52
N HIS A 217 -17.00 1.46 14.01
CA HIS A 217 -16.11 0.31 14.07
C HIS A 217 -16.70 -0.83 14.92
N HIS A 218 -17.32 -0.50 16.06
CA HIS A 218 -17.97 -1.48 16.92
C HIS A 218 -19.14 -2.20 16.22
N LEU A 219 -19.92 -1.48 15.44
CA LEU A 219 -21.06 -2.05 14.70
C LEU A 219 -20.63 -2.84 13.46
N LEU A 220 -19.68 -2.31 12.67
CA LEU A 220 -19.33 -2.88 11.37
C LEU A 220 -18.36 -4.06 11.48
N SER A 221 -17.35 -3.98 12.38
CA SER A 221 -16.30 -5.00 12.46
C SER A 221 -16.85 -6.43 12.61
N PRO A 222 -17.82 -6.73 13.49
CA PRO A 222 -18.35 -8.08 13.58
C PRO A 222 -19.15 -8.51 12.35
N LYS A 223 -19.69 -7.56 11.57
CA LYS A 223 -20.44 -7.85 10.33
C LYS A 223 -19.53 -8.20 9.15
N LEU A 224 -18.29 -7.73 9.17
CA LEU A 224 -17.30 -8.00 8.15
C LEU A 224 -16.42 -9.23 8.45
N LYS A 225 -16.51 -9.80 9.65
CA LYS A 225 -15.84 -11.05 9.99
C LYS A 225 -16.61 -12.23 9.43
N GLN A 226 -15.92 -13.13 8.77
CA GLN A 226 -16.47 -14.36 8.20
C GLN A 226 -15.62 -15.57 8.67
N ASP A 227 -16.28 -16.70 8.98
CA ASP A 227 -15.59 -17.88 9.54
C ASP A 227 -14.62 -18.56 8.57
N ASN A 228 -14.86 -18.49 7.27
CA ASN A 228 -13.98 -19.02 6.21
C ASN A 228 -13.53 -17.88 5.29
N ASN A 229 -12.76 -16.97 5.84
CA ASN A 229 -12.38 -15.73 5.19
C ASN A 229 -11.19 -15.94 4.23
N LYS A 230 -11.42 -16.62 3.10
CA LYS A 230 -10.43 -16.74 2.03
C LYS A 230 -10.46 -15.52 1.14
N ASP A 231 -9.31 -14.91 0.95
CA ASP A 231 -9.15 -13.73 0.13
C ASP A 231 -8.58 -14.03 -1.26
N ILE A 232 -8.71 -13.05 -2.11
CA ILE A 232 -7.97 -12.90 -3.35
C ILE A 232 -7.42 -11.47 -3.39
N CYS A 233 -6.14 -11.35 -3.71
CA CYS A 233 -5.51 -10.07 -3.99
C CYS A 233 -5.30 -9.92 -5.49
N LEU A 234 -5.67 -8.75 -6.01
CA LEU A 234 -5.56 -8.37 -7.41
C LEU A 234 -4.74 -7.11 -7.52
N MET A 235 -3.86 -7.07 -8.51
CA MET A 235 -3.13 -5.86 -8.86
C MET A 235 -2.98 -5.76 -10.37
N ARG A 236 -3.25 -4.56 -10.89
CA ARG A 236 -2.94 -4.19 -12.27
C ARG A 236 -2.17 -2.90 -12.28
N VAL A 237 -1.06 -2.89 -12.99
CA VAL A 237 -0.34 -1.67 -13.33
C VAL A 237 -0.35 -1.50 -14.84
N LYS A 238 -0.67 -0.30 -15.29
CA LYS A 238 -0.57 0.09 -16.70
C LYS A 238 0.34 1.30 -16.80
N ALA A 239 1.49 1.10 -17.45
CA ALA A 239 2.44 2.17 -17.77
C ALA A 239 2.37 2.50 -19.26
N ILE A 240 2.34 3.79 -19.59
CA ILE A 240 2.27 4.30 -20.97
C ILE A 240 3.41 5.30 -21.17
N GLY A 241 4.10 5.18 -22.29
CA GLY A 241 5.20 6.07 -22.62
C GLY A 241 5.82 5.77 -23.97
N LYS A 242 7.14 5.87 -24.03
CA LYS A 242 7.92 5.55 -25.23
C LYS A 242 9.12 4.68 -24.88
N ASP A 243 9.43 3.74 -25.78
CA ASP A 243 10.66 2.96 -25.77
C ASP A 243 11.28 3.07 -27.17
N LYS A 244 12.57 3.48 -27.25
CA LYS A 244 13.28 3.74 -28.52
C LYS A 244 12.51 4.68 -29.46
N GLY A 245 11.82 5.68 -28.87
CA GLY A 245 11.06 6.68 -29.59
C GLY A 245 9.65 6.23 -30.05
N GLN A 246 9.30 4.95 -29.93
CA GLN A 246 7.98 4.40 -30.27
C GLN A 246 7.06 4.38 -29.05
N LYS A 247 5.75 4.52 -29.27
CA LYS A 247 4.77 4.35 -28.20
C LYS A 247 4.84 2.94 -27.63
N LYS A 248 4.84 2.85 -26.31
CA LYS A 248 4.81 1.58 -25.59
C LYS A 248 3.78 1.65 -24.49
N THR A 249 3.04 0.55 -24.31
CA THR A 249 2.18 0.32 -23.17
C THR A 249 2.57 -1.01 -22.54
N THR A 250 2.93 -0.98 -21.27
CA THR A 250 3.19 -2.18 -20.46
C THR A 250 2.06 -2.35 -19.46
N THR A 251 1.39 -3.50 -19.51
CA THR A 251 0.35 -3.87 -18.54
C THR A 251 0.82 -5.07 -17.75
N ILE A 252 0.84 -4.94 -16.42
CA ILE A 252 1.27 -5.97 -15.48
C ILE A 252 0.04 -6.35 -14.64
N ASN A 253 -0.31 -7.64 -14.64
CA ASN A 253 -1.35 -8.19 -13.78
C ASN A 253 -0.73 -9.18 -12.82
N ILE A 254 -1.14 -9.11 -11.57
CA ILE A 254 -0.75 -10.04 -10.52
C ILE A 254 -2.02 -10.47 -9.80
N GLU A 255 -2.15 -11.77 -9.58
CA GLU A 255 -3.23 -12.38 -8.81
C GLU A 255 -2.63 -13.30 -7.75
N GLU A 256 -3.17 -13.26 -6.55
CA GLU A 256 -2.83 -14.19 -5.47
C GLU A 256 -4.11 -14.61 -4.75
N ARG A 257 -4.18 -15.85 -4.34
CA ARG A 257 -5.31 -16.39 -3.59
C ARG A 257 -4.85 -16.91 -2.23
N TYR A 258 -5.81 -17.07 -1.33
CA TYR A 258 -5.60 -17.81 -0.08
C TYR A 258 -4.84 -19.10 -0.36
N ASP A 259 -3.83 -19.34 0.43
CA ASP A 259 -2.95 -20.51 0.29
C ASP A 259 -3.47 -21.65 1.17
N GLU A 260 -3.93 -22.72 0.53
CA GLU A 260 -4.48 -23.88 1.21
C GLU A 260 -3.42 -24.72 1.96
N GLU A 261 -2.14 -24.64 1.57
CA GLU A 261 -1.07 -25.39 2.21
C GLU A 261 -0.56 -24.72 3.47
N THR A 262 -0.34 -23.40 3.38
CA THR A 262 0.20 -22.61 4.50
C THR A 262 -0.88 -21.95 5.36
N SER A 263 -2.11 -21.92 4.86
CA SER A 263 -3.23 -21.17 5.44
C SER A 263 -3.00 -19.65 5.50
N PHE A 264 -2.07 -19.12 4.72
CA PHE A 264 -1.88 -17.68 4.60
C PHE A 264 -2.95 -17.05 3.70
N LEU A 265 -3.42 -15.89 4.12
CA LEU A 265 -4.17 -14.99 3.24
C LEU A 265 -3.27 -14.46 2.11
N ALA A 266 -3.86 -14.19 0.96
CA ALA A 266 -3.15 -13.56 -0.16
C ALA A 266 -2.56 -12.20 0.27
N MET A 267 -3.31 -11.43 1.06
CA MET A 267 -2.86 -10.14 1.59
C MET A 267 -1.68 -10.31 2.57
N GLU A 268 -1.68 -11.35 3.41
CA GLU A 268 -0.56 -11.65 4.30
C GLU A 268 0.69 -12.03 3.51
N LYS A 269 0.55 -12.85 2.46
CA LYS A 269 1.65 -13.22 1.57
C LYS A 269 2.25 -11.99 0.88
N TRP A 270 1.44 -11.16 0.24
CA TRP A 270 1.95 -9.98 -0.46
C TRP A 270 2.62 -8.99 0.48
N THR A 271 2.01 -8.72 1.63
CA THR A 271 2.57 -7.82 2.64
C THR A 271 3.87 -8.36 3.25
N GLY A 272 3.86 -9.61 3.70
CA GLY A 272 5.01 -10.24 4.35
C GLY A 272 6.15 -10.53 3.38
N TRP A 273 5.86 -10.99 2.17
CA TRP A 273 6.89 -11.30 1.18
C TRP A 273 7.54 -10.07 0.60
N HIS A 274 6.77 -9.00 0.32
CA HIS A 274 7.33 -7.75 -0.14
C HIS A 274 8.28 -7.15 0.90
N SER A 275 7.84 -7.04 2.16
CA SER A 275 8.70 -6.54 3.24
C SER A 275 9.96 -7.40 3.45
N SER A 276 9.83 -8.74 3.35
CA SER A 276 10.98 -9.64 3.44
C SER A 276 11.96 -9.51 2.27
N ILE A 277 11.48 -9.21 1.06
CA ILE A 277 12.36 -8.91 -0.09
C ILE A 277 13.20 -7.68 0.23
N VAL A 278 12.58 -6.60 0.69
CA VAL A 278 13.30 -5.37 1.05
C VAL A 278 14.32 -5.64 2.16
N MET A 279 13.95 -6.38 3.21
CA MET A 279 14.86 -6.75 4.30
C MET A 279 16.08 -7.53 3.79
N ILE A 280 15.87 -8.50 2.88
CA ILE A 280 16.96 -9.30 2.29
C ILE A 280 17.88 -8.43 1.45
N GLU A 281 17.36 -7.48 0.67
CA GLU A 281 18.15 -6.55 -0.11
C GLU A 281 18.96 -5.58 0.78
N ILE A 282 18.41 -5.15 1.93
CA ILE A 282 19.15 -4.37 2.95
C ILE A 282 20.30 -5.20 3.54
N LEU A 283 20.02 -6.44 3.98
CA LEU A 283 21.03 -7.32 4.56
C LEU A 283 22.12 -7.72 3.54
N GLY A 284 21.76 -7.79 2.28
CA GLY A 284 22.70 -8.04 1.17
C GLY A 284 23.55 -6.83 0.79
N GLY A 285 23.34 -5.67 1.42
CA GLY A 285 24.05 -4.42 1.09
C GLY A 285 23.65 -3.81 -0.25
N ASN A 286 22.51 -4.22 -0.82
CA ASN A 286 22.03 -3.73 -2.12
C ASN A 286 21.26 -2.41 -2.01
N ILE A 287 20.83 -2.02 -0.80
CA ILE A 287 20.19 -0.74 -0.50
C ILE A 287 21.15 0.08 0.37
N PRO A 288 21.49 1.31 -0.01
CA PRO A 288 22.46 2.12 0.73
C PRO A 288 21.93 2.51 2.11
N TYR A 289 22.86 2.92 3.00
CA TYR A 289 22.47 3.48 4.30
C TYR A 289 21.69 4.78 4.14
N GLY A 290 20.72 5.00 5.01
CA GLY A 290 19.87 6.17 5.05
C GLY A 290 18.40 5.82 5.27
N ALA A 291 17.54 6.83 5.31
CA ALA A 291 16.09 6.67 5.26
C ALA A 291 15.61 6.89 3.82
N ILE A 292 15.19 5.82 3.15
CA ILE A 292 15.02 5.77 1.71
C ILE A 292 13.59 5.35 1.37
N PRO A 293 12.87 6.11 0.53
CA PRO A 293 11.53 5.71 0.12
C PRO A 293 11.57 4.48 -0.79
N ILE A 294 10.53 3.66 -0.73
CA ILE A 294 10.47 2.35 -1.38
C ILE A 294 10.72 2.42 -2.90
N GLU A 295 10.23 3.45 -3.59
CA GLU A 295 10.42 3.66 -5.03
C GLU A 295 11.89 3.96 -5.43
N LYS A 296 12.74 4.25 -4.44
CA LYS A 296 14.19 4.42 -4.63
C LYS A 296 15.01 3.30 -4.01
N ALA A 297 14.42 2.58 -3.05
CA ALA A 297 15.09 1.48 -2.36
C ALA A 297 15.10 0.20 -3.19
N LEU A 298 14.03 -0.11 -3.91
CA LEU A 298 13.88 -1.36 -4.65
C LEU A 298 13.51 -1.08 -6.11
N SER A 299 14.41 -1.45 -7.06
CA SER A 299 14.07 -1.36 -8.48
C SER A 299 12.99 -2.37 -8.88
N GLY A 300 12.20 -2.02 -9.89
CA GLY A 300 11.18 -2.91 -10.45
C GLY A 300 11.79 -4.22 -10.97
N TYR A 301 12.95 -4.15 -11.60
CA TYR A 301 13.70 -5.33 -12.05
C TYR A 301 14.07 -6.26 -10.89
N THR A 302 14.62 -5.72 -9.80
CA THR A 302 15.00 -6.52 -8.63
C THR A 302 13.77 -7.12 -7.98
N PHE A 303 12.69 -6.33 -7.82
CA PHE A 303 11.43 -6.85 -7.29
C PHE A 303 10.89 -7.99 -8.16
N HIS A 304 10.79 -7.81 -9.48
CA HIS A 304 10.30 -8.85 -10.41
C HIS A 304 11.04 -10.18 -10.25
N ARG A 305 12.37 -10.14 -10.28
CA ARG A 305 13.19 -11.35 -10.10
C ARG A 305 12.91 -12.04 -8.76
N LYS A 306 12.90 -11.27 -7.66
CA LYS A 306 12.68 -11.80 -6.31
C LYS A 306 11.24 -12.30 -6.07
N ALA A 307 10.28 -11.72 -6.76
CA ALA A 307 8.88 -12.15 -6.75
C ALA A 307 8.73 -13.50 -7.48
N LEU A 308 9.37 -13.66 -8.64
CA LEU A 308 9.38 -14.95 -9.35
C LEU A 308 10.01 -16.08 -8.52
N ASP A 309 11.09 -15.80 -7.77
CA ASP A 309 11.70 -16.76 -6.83
C ASP A 309 10.71 -17.21 -5.73
N ARG A 310 9.63 -16.47 -5.50
CA ARG A 310 8.54 -16.75 -4.56
C ARG A 310 7.25 -17.21 -5.22
N SER A 311 7.34 -17.58 -6.49
CA SER A 311 6.20 -18.12 -7.29
C SER A 311 5.04 -17.12 -7.42
N TYR A 312 5.30 -15.82 -7.46
CA TYR A 312 4.26 -14.84 -7.82
C TYR A 312 3.80 -15.06 -9.27
N ASP A 313 2.50 -15.11 -9.50
CA ASP A 313 1.92 -15.14 -10.86
C ASP A 313 1.88 -13.72 -11.43
N ILE A 314 2.95 -13.35 -12.13
CA ILE A 314 3.11 -12.04 -12.76
C ILE A 314 2.95 -12.18 -14.28
N GLN A 315 1.90 -11.58 -14.81
CA GLN A 315 1.61 -11.57 -16.24
C GLN A 315 1.92 -10.18 -16.82
N ILE A 316 2.86 -10.11 -17.77
CA ILE A 316 3.27 -8.86 -18.42
C ILE A 316 2.84 -8.90 -19.88
N GLN A 317 2.17 -7.84 -20.33
CA GLN A 317 1.77 -7.62 -21.72
C GLN A 317 2.34 -6.29 -22.20
N GLU A 318 3.01 -6.30 -23.34
CA GLU A 318 3.60 -5.13 -23.98
C GLU A 318 2.99 -4.92 -25.36
N ASN A 319 2.59 -3.68 -25.68
CA ASN A 319 1.98 -3.25 -26.95
C ASN A 319 2.61 -1.95 -27.43
#